data_30d78fa43bd9a84e453daa915f32ab81
#
_entry.id   30d78fa43bd9a84e453daa915f32ab81
#
_cell.length_a   1.000
_cell.length_b   1.000
_cell.length_c   1.000
_cell.angle_alpha   90.00
_cell.angle_beta   90.00
_cell.angle_gamma   90.00
#
_symmetry.space_group_name_H-M   'P 1'
#
loop_
_entity.id
_entity.type
_entity.pdbx_description
1 polymer ?
#
loop_
_entity_poly.entity_id
_entity_poly.type
_entity_poly.pdbx_seq_one_letter_code
_entity_poly.pdbx_strand_id
1 'polypeptide(L)'
;FSRREFLKTTTAGAAAISAGVWTGVAPAASKSANGKLNIACIGTANRAAADVDGVKGENIVALVDVDSNYLDRASASFPNARLYADYREMLESEEGKIDAVVIGTTDHHHAPATIRAIRKGLHVYCEKPLTHTVQEARIIAEEAKKQGVATQLGTQIHAGDNYRRVVEIVESGVLGDIGEVHVWVGKGWGGGDLPTETQAPPKNLNWDLWLGPAPERPYAAGR
;
A
#
# COMPACT_ATOMS: atom_id res chain seq x y z
N PHE A 1 40.82 10.02 -28.23
CA PHE A 1 39.83 10.25 -27.16
C PHE A 1 40.52 10.89 -25.97
N SER A 2 40.20 12.15 -25.65
CA SER A 2 40.75 12.82 -24.48
C SER A 2 39.92 12.49 -23.23
N ARG A 3 40.58 12.51 -22.04
CA ARG A 3 39.87 12.34 -20.74
C ARG A 3 38.65 13.29 -20.60
N ARG A 4 38.75 14.44 -21.22
CA ARG A 4 37.70 15.48 -21.18
C ARG A 4 36.48 15.12 -22.05
N GLU A 5 36.67 14.41 -23.15
CA GLU A 5 35.60 13.90 -24.02
C GLU A 5 34.94 12.69 -23.39
N PHE A 6 35.69 11.82 -22.74
CA PHE A 6 35.15 10.69 -21.97
C PHE A 6 34.24 11.16 -20.82
N LEU A 7 34.66 12.16 -20.06
CA LEU A 7 33.85 12.72 -18.98
C LEU A 7 32.59 13.43 -19.48
N LYS A 8 32.63 14.08 -20.62
CA LYS A 8 31.44 14.70 -21.24
C LYS A 8 30.44 13.66 -21.75
N THR A 9 30.93 12.57 -22.34
CA THR A 9 30.06 11.47 -22.80
C THR A 9 29.48 10.65 -21.65
N THR A 10 30.24 10.43 -20.55
CA THR A 10 29.74 9.73 -19.37
C THR A 10 28.72 10.54 -18.57
N THR A 11 28.89 11.85 -18.46
CA THR A 11 27.89 12.71 -17.80
C THR A 11 26.59 12.83 -18.62
N ALA A 12 26.66 12.89 -19.95
CA ALA A 12 25.47 12.88 -20.81
C ALA A 12 24.77 11.50 -20.80
N GLY A 13 25.52 10.40 -20.73
CA GLY A 13 25.00 9.03 -20.62
C GLY A 13 24.35 8.77 -19.26
N ALA A 14 24.97 9.23 -18.17
CA ALA A 14 24.41 9.10 -16.82
C ALA A 14 23.12 9.91 -16.64
N ALA A 15 23.03 11.13 -17.24
CA ALA A 15 21.82 11.92 -17.22
C ALA A 15 20.69 11.28 -18.07
N ALA A 16 21.02 10.61 -19.17
CA ALA A 16 20.04 9.89 -20.00
C ALA A 16 19.51 8.60 -19.33
N ILE A 17 20.37 7.89 -18.60
CA ILE A 17 19.97 6.68 -17.85
C ILE A 17 19.10 7.05 -16.65
N SER A 18 19.43 8.12 -15.92
CA SER A 18 18.60 8.57 -14.80
C SER A 18 17.25 9.16 -15.27
N ALA A 19 17.19 9.77 -16.46
CA ALA A 19 15.94 10.24 -17.06
C ALA A 19 15.09 9.09 -17.64
N GLY A 20 15.73 8.03 -18.16
CA GLY A 20 15.03 6.93 -18.84
C GLY A 20 14.36 5.91 -17.92
N VAL A 21 14.77 5.81 -16.67
CA VAL A 21 14.17 4.88 -15.68
C VAL A 21 12.92 5.47 -15.02
N TRP A 22 12.72 6.79 -15.09
CA TRP A 22 11.62 7.51 -14.42
C TRP A 22 10.69 8.30 -15.36
N THR A 23 10.77 8.10 -16.68
CA THR A 23 9.87 8.75 -17.63
C THR A 23 8.54 8.01 -17.85
N GLY A 24 8.01 7.35 -16.83
CA GLY A 24 6.59 7.07 -16.77
C GLY A 24 5.88 8.28 -16.18
N VAL A 25 5.32 9.13 -17.05
CA VAL A 25 4.40 10.23 -16.73
C VAL A 25 4.66 10.88 -15.36
N ALA A 26 5.26 12.07 -15.37
CA ALA A 26 5.37 12.87 -14.16
C ALA A 26 3.96 13.02 -13.56
N PRO A 27 3.75 12.66 -12.29
CA PRO A 27 2.47 12.92 -11.65
C PRO A 27 2.18 14.41 -11.74
N ALA A 28 0.92 14.75 -12.05
CA ALA A 28 0.48 16.12 -12.12
C ALA A 28 0.88 16.84 -10.83
N ALA A 29 1.80 17.80 -10.96
CA ALA A 29 2.18 18.76 -9.94
C ALA A 29 2.54 18.20 -8.55
N SER A 30 3.61 17.40 -8.44
CA SER A 30 4.41 17.43 -7.23
C SER A 30 5.00 18.83 -7.09
N LYS A 31 4.53 19.61 -6.16
CA LYS A 31 4.88 21.03 -5.98
C LYS A 31 6.34 21.27 -5.63
N SER A 32 7.10 20.24 -5.31
CA SER A 32 8.56 20.23 -5.15
C SER A 32 9.04 18.80 -5.06
N ALA A 33 10.15 18.43 -5.71
CA ALA A 33 10.82 17.14 -5.49
C ALA A 33 11.32 16.96 -4.03
N ASN A 34 11.35 18.06 -3.27
CA ASN A 34 11.74 18.11 -1.86
C ASN A 34 10.56 18.44 -0.93
N GLY A 35 9.33 18.51 -1.45
CA GLY A 35 8.12 18.72 -0.66
C GLY A 35 7.64 17.42 -0.02
N LYS A 36 7.05 17.50 1.17
CA LYS A 36 6.38 16.36 1.80
C LYS A 36 5.10 16.01 1.04
N LEU A 37 4.82 14.71 0.91
CA LEU A 37 3.57 14.21 0.36
C LEU A 37 2.43 14.36 1.39
N ASN A 38 1.25 14.69 0.90
CA ASN A 38 0.03 14.63 1.67
C ASN A 38 -0.54 13.21 1.58
N ILE A 39 -0.48 12.46 2.68
CA ILE A 39 -0.84 11.05 2.71
C ILE A 39 -2.13 10.87 3.53
N ALA A 40 -3.06 10.07 2.99
CA ALA A 40 -4.16 9.52 3.76
C ALA A 40 -3.90 8.04 4.08
N CYS A 41 -4.19 7.63 5.33
CA CYS A 41 -4.02 6.25 5.78
C CYS A 41 -5.39 5.61 6.00
N ILE A 42 -5.63 4.47 5.32
CA ILE A 42 -6.86 3.69 5.38
C ILE A 42 -6.57 2.39 6.14
N GLY A 43 -7.06 2.31 7.37
CA GLY A 43 -6.61 1.39 8.40
C GLY A 43 -5.52 2.02 9.26
N THR A 44 -5.66 1.92 10.59
CA THR A 44 -4.77 2.63 11.53
C THR A 44 -4.21 1.74 12.63
N ALA A 45 -4.60 0.47 12.69
CA ALA A 45 -4.23 -0.44 13.76
C ALA A 45 -3.52 -1.70 13.25
N ASN A 46 -2.98 -2.48 14.15
CA ASN A 46 -2.29 -3.74 13.88
C ASN A 46 -1.18 -3.56 12.82
N ARG A 47 -1.27 -4.23 11.67
CA ARG A 47 -0.31 -4.09 10.60
C ARG A 47 -0.28 -2.66 10.05
N ALA A 48 -1.45 -2.06 9.84
CA ALA A 48 -1.55 -0.69 9.35
C ALA A 48 -0.84 0.34 10.24
N ALA A 49 -0.79 0.12 11.56
CA ALA A 49 -0.06 1.03 12.46
C ALA A 49 1.43 1.12 12.12
N ALA A 50 2.05 0.01 11.71
CA ALA A 50 3.45 0.01 11.28
C ALA A 50 3.62 0.71 9.93
N ASP A 51 2.65 0.61 9.04
CA ASP A 51 2.68 1.29 7.74
C ASP A 51 2.51 2.81 7.91
N VAL A 52 1.61 3.23 8.80
CA VAL A 52 1.44 4.65 9.19
C VAL A 52 2.72 5.20 9.83
N ASP A 53 3.35 4.43 10.73
CA ASP A 53 4.65 4.82 11.32
C ASP A 53 5.75 4.93 10.25
N GLY A 54 5.73 4.08 9.25
CA GLY A 54 6.68 4.10 8.13
C GLY A 54 6.61 5.38 7.30
N VAL A 55 5.46 6.04 7.24
CA VAL A 55 5.23 7.28 6.47
C VAL A 55 5.06 8.51 7.35
N LYS A 56 5.27 8.43 8.65
CA LYS A 56 5.11 9.56 9.59
C LYS A 56 6.00 10.77 9.32
N GLY A 57 7.03 10.60 8.50
CA GLY A 57 7.89 11.69 8.04
C GLY A 57 7.21 12.62 7.04
N GLU A 58 6.14 12.18 6.42
CA GLU A 58 5.32 12.94 5.47
C GLU A 58 4.18 13.71 6.17
N ASN A 59 3.31 14.36 5.40
CA ASN A 59 2.12 15.01 5.94
C ASN A 59 0.96 14.01 6.01
N ILE A 60 0.65 13.48 7.17
CA ILE A 60 -0.54 12.65 7.35
C ILE A 60 -1.75 13.57 7.48
N VAL A 61 -2.54 13.68 6.42
CA VAL A 61 -3.65 14.64 6.32
C VAL A 61 -5.01 14.04 6.64
N ALA A 62 -5.15 12.72 6.51
CA ALA A 62 -6.39 12.02 6.85
C ALA A 62 -6.10 10.60 7.39
N LEU A 63 -6.91 10.18 8.35
CA LEU A 63 -6.91 8.83 8.92
C LEU A 63 -8.30 8.24 8.80
N VAL A 64 -8.38 6.97 8.41
CA VAL A 64 -9.63 6.25 8.24
C VAL A 64 -9.58 4.93 8.99
N ASP A 65 -10.56 4.67 9.85
CA ASP A 65 -10.75 3.35 10.44
C ASP A 65 -12.23 3.14 10.80
N VAL A 66 -12.71 1.93 10.63
CA VAL A 66 -14.08 1.53 10.98
C VAL A 66 -14.26 1.29 12.48
N ASP A 67 -13.17 1.20 13.22
CA ASP A 67 -13.13 1.12 14.69
C ASP A 67 -12.69 2.47 15.27
N SER A 68 -13.62 3.15 15.95
CA SER A 68 -13.35 4.47 16.52
C SER A 68 -12.25 4.47 17.59
N ASN A 69 -12.06 3.36 18.34
CA ASN A 69 -10.98 3.27 19.31
C ASN A 69 -9.60 3.22 18.63
N TYR A 70 -9.50 2.63 17.45
CA TYR A 70 -8.26 2.60 16.66
C TYR A 70 -7.99 3.99 16.07
N LEU A 71 -9.03 4.62 15.53
CA LEU A 71 -8.95 5.95 14.96
C LEU A 71 -8.53 6.98 16.01
N ASP A 72 -9.14 6.96 17.21
CA ASP A 72 -8.80 7.85 18.32
C ASP A 72 -7.35 7.70 18.77
N ARG A 73 -6.85 6.45 18.85
CA ARG A 73 -5.44 6.20 19.21
C ARG A 73 -4.48 6.75 18.17
N ALA A 74 -4.78 6.54 16.89
CA ALA A 74 -3.94 7.04 15.80
C ALA A 74 -3.95 8.58 15.75
N SER A 75 -5.10 9.20 15.97
CA SER A 75 -5.26 10.67 15.95
C SER A 75 -4.42 11.38 16.99
N ALA A 76 -4.14 10.73 18.12
CA ALA A 76 -3.26 11.29 19.15
C ALA A 76 -1.83 11.55 18.63
N SER A 77 -1.37 10.76 17.66
CA SER A 77 -0.05 10.95 17.03
C SER A 77 -0.10 11.92 15.84
N PHE A 78 -1.30 12.17 15.28
CA PHE A 78 -1.51 13.02 14.11
C PHE A 78 -2.67 13.99 14.33
N PRO A 79 -2.53 14.95 15.25
CA PRO A 79 -3.64 15.81 15.71
C PRO A 79 -4.23 16.72 14.63
N ASN A 80 -3.52 16.92 13.53
CA ASN A 80 -3.98 17.74 12.40
C ASN A 80 -4.65 16.90 11.29
N ALA A 81 -4.63 15.58 11.39
CA ALA A 81 -5.27 14.70 10.43
C ALA A 81 -6.80 14.72 10.59
N ARG A 82 -7.51 14.77 9.47
CA ARG A 82 -8.97 14.62 9.48
C ARG A 82 -9.34 13.15 9.64
N LEU A 83 -10.39 12.89 10.39
CA LEU A 83 -10.80 11.54 10.78
C LEU A 83 -12.06 11.12 10.03
N TYR A 84 -12.06 9.90 9.51
CA TYR A 84 -13.16 9.33 8.75
C TYR A 84 -13.41 7.88 9.18
N ALA A 85 -14.67 7.47 9.20
CA ALA A 85 -15.03 6.06 9.36
C ALA A 85 -15.05 5.31 8.02
N ASP A 86 -15.34 6.03 6.93
CA ASP A 86 -15.47 5.50 5.58
C ASP A 86 -14.44 6.11 4.63
N TYR A 87 -13.59 5.28 4.03
CA TYR A 87 -12.59 5.74 3.07
C TYR A 87 -13.20 6.32 1.78
N ARG A 88 -14.44 5.97 1.46
CA ARG A 88 -15.14 6.51 0.29
C ARG A 88 -15.47 7.98 0.51
N GLU A 89 -15.98 8.31 1.70
CA GLU A 89 -16.22 9.69 2.13
C GLU A 89 -14.90 10.49 2.17
N MET A 90 -13.86 9.90 2.74
CA MET A 90 -12.54 10.53 2.78
C MET A 90 -12.02 10.88 1.38
N LEU A 91 -12.07 9.92 0.44
CA LEU A 91 -11.60 10.14 -0.93
C LEU A 91 -12.38 11.23 -1.67
N GLU A 92 -13.66 11.44 -1.36
CA GLU A 92 -14.47 12.51 -1.93
C GLU A 92 -14.17 13.86 -1.27
N SER A 93 -14.14 13.90 0.07
CA SER A 93 -13.95 15.14 0.84
C SER A 93 -12.54 15.72 0.70
N GLU A 94 -11.55 14.87 0.42
CA GLU A 94 -10.14 15.23 0.30
C GLU A 94 -9.64 15.27 -1.14
N GLU A 95 -10.52 15.27 -2.11
CA GLU A 95 -10.15 15.35 -3.52
C GLU A 95 -9.26 16.56 -3.82
N GLY A 96 -8.16 16.33 -4.51
CA GLY A 96 -7.15 17.35 -4.83
C GLY A 96 -6.27 17.81 -3.66
N LYS A 97 -6.41 17.21 -2.47
CA LYS A 97 -5.61 17.54 -1.27
C LYS A 97 -4.67 16.40 -0.84
N ILE A 98 -4.80 15.23 -1.44
CA ILE A 98 -4.02 14.02 -1.14
C ILE A 98 -3.16 13.69 -2.36
N ASP A 99 -1.92 13.30 -2.13
CA ASP A 99 -0.99 12.82 -3.15
C ASP A 99 -0.94 11.29 -3.20
N ALA A 100 -1.06 10.64 -2.05
CA ALA A 100 -0.96 9.19 -1.92
C ALA A 100 -1.85 8.62 -0.80
N VAL A 101 -2.16 7.34 -0.92
CA VAL A 101 -2.84 6.57 0.13
C VAL A 101 -2.00 5.38 0.57
N VAL A 102 -2.06 5.09 1.87
CA VAL A 102 -1.53 3.86 2.49
C VAL A 102 -2.73 3.03 2.95
N ILE A 103 -2.85 1.81 2.42
CA ILE A 103 -3.98 0.92 2.67
C ILE A 103 -3.51 -0.29 3.46
N GLY A 104 -3.93 -0.38 4.72
CA GLY A 104 -3.63 -1.48 5.64
C GLY A 104 -4.89 -2.03 6.32
N THR A 105 -6.00 -2.03 5.63
CA THR A 105 -7.29 -2.57 6.09
C THR A 105 -7.26 -4.11 6.18
N THR A 106 -8.42 -4.71 6.42
CA THR A 106 -8.60 -6.15 6.23
C THR A 106 -8.53 -6.52 4.74
N ASP A 107 -8.09 -7.74 4.45
CA ASP A 107 -7.73 -8.23 3.10
C ASP A 107 -8.81 -7.96 2.04
N HIS A 108 -10.09 -8.15 2.39
CA HIS A 108 -11.21 -7.99 1.46
C HIS A 108 -11.51 -6.52 1.07
N HIS A 109 -10.93 -5.56 1.77
CA HIS A 109 -11.03 -4.14 1.43
C HIS A 109 -9.88 -3.61 0.57
N HIS A 110 -8.78 -4.37 0.41
CA HIS A 110 -7.59 -3.90 -0.31
C HIS A 110 -7.91 -3.49 -1.75
N ALA A 111 -8.53 -4.39 -2.53
CA ALA A 111 -8.84 -4.10 -3.93
C ALA A 111 -9.84 -2.95 -4.11
N PRO A 112 -10.99 -2.90 -3.40
CA PRO A 112 -11.95 -1.80 -3.52
C PRO A 112 -11.38 -0.43 -3.14
N ALA A 113 -10.55 -0.36 -2.11
CA ALA A 113 -9.91 0.89 -1.70
C ALA A 113 -8.84 1.31 -2.72
N THR A 114 -7.99 0.38 -3.15
CA THR A 114 -6.93 0.61 -4.13
C THR A 114 -7.47 1.13 -5.44
N ILE A 115 -8.47 0.48 -6.02
CA ILE A 115 -9.01 0.89 -7.33
C ILE A 115 -9.67 2.26 -7.29
N ARG A 116 -10.35 2.60 -6.18
CA ARG A 116 -10.95 3.93 -6.01
C ARG A 116 -9.90 5.02 -5.90
N ALA A 117 -8.82 4.79 -5.15
CA ALA A 117 -7.71 5.72 -5.03
C ALA A 117 -6.99 5.93 -6.37
N ILE A 118 -6.68 4.86 -7.10
CA ILE A 118 -6.07 4.91 -8.42
C ILE A 118 -6.92 5.74 -9.40
N ARG A 119 -8.25 5.52 -9.43
CA ARG A 119 -9.16 6.26 -10.32
C ARG A 119 -9.24 7.75 -10.02
N LYS A 120 -8.87 8.16 -8.80
CA LYS A 120 -8.72 9.57 -8.41
C LYS A 120 -7.29 10.11 -8.67
N GLY A 121 -6.43 9.32 -9.31
CA GLY A 121 -5.06 9.74 -9.64
C GLY A 121 -4.10 9.72 -8.46
N LEU A 122 -4.42 9.01 -7.37
CA LEU A 122 -3.58 8.92 -6.18
C LEU A 122 -2.56 7.80 -6.31
N HIS A 123 -1.35 8.03 -5.80
CA HIS A 123 -0.36 6.99 -5.60
C HIS A 123 -0.80 6.05 -4.48
N VAL A 124 -0.47 4.76 -4.58
CA VAL A 124 -0.99 3.75 -3.64
C VAL A 124 0.11 2.85 -3.11
N TYR A 125 0.23 2.77 -1.79
CA TYR A 125 0.81 1.64 -1.08
C TYR A 125 -0.34 0.80 -0.52
N CYS A 126 -0.36 -0.50 -0.79
CA CYS A 126 -1.37 -1.40 -0.26
C CYS A 126 -0.73 -2.65 0.33
N GLU A 127 -1.12 -3.04 1.55
CA GLU A 127 -0.68 -4.29 2.16
C GLU A 127 -1.10 -5.51 1.34
N LYS A 128 -0.38 -6.58 1.54
CA LYS A 128 -0.68 -7.89 0.94
C LYS A 128 -1.84 -8.58 1.70
N PRO A 129 -2.68 -9.37 1.01
CA PRO A 129 -2.80 -9.55 -0.43
C PRO A 129 -3.48 -8.36 -1.11
N LEU A 130 -3.04 -8.00 -2.31
CA LEU A 130 -3.62 -6.85 -3.03
C LEU A 130 -5.09 -7.06 -3.38
N THR A 131 -5.44 -8.28 -3.76
CA THR A 131 -6.75 -8.62 -4.31
C THR A 131 -7.23 -9.99 -3.83
N HIS A 132 -8.53 -10.21 -3.93
CA HIS A 132 -9.16 -11.49 -3.68
C HIS A 132 -9.28 -12.34 -4.97
N THR A 133 -9.33 -11.69 -6.13
CA THR A 133 -9.48 -12.37 -7.42
C THR A 133 -8.44 -11.93 -8.45
N VAL A 134 -8.18 -12.78 -9.44
CA VAL A 134 -7.31 -12.47 -10.59
C VAL A 134 -7.88 -11.30 -11.41
N GLN A 135 -9.20 -11.20 -11.49
CA GLN A 135 -9.86 -10.12 -12.24
C GLN A 135 -9.58 -8.77 -11.60
N GLU A 136 -9.70 -8.66 -10.27
CA GLU A 136 -9.35 -7.44 -9.54
C GLU A 136 -7.89 -7.02 -9.77
N ALA A 137 -6.96 -7.99 -9.75
CA ALA A 137 -5.55 -7.72 -10.00
C ALA A 137 -5.31 -7.13 -11.40
N ARG A 138 -5.98 -7.65 -12.41
CA ARG A 138 -5.90 -7.14 -13.79
C ARG A 138 -6.46 -5.73 -13.89
N ILE A 139 -7.64 -5.49 -13.33
CA ILE A 139 -8.27 -4.15 -13.32
C ILE A 139 -7.36 -3.13 -12.64
N ILE A 140 -6.78 -3.45 -11.49
CA ILE A 140 -5.86 -2.57 -10.77
C ILE A 140 -4.63 -2.25 -11.62
N ALA A 141 -4.01 -3.25 -12.25
CA ALA A 141 -2.84 -3.06 -13.09
C ALA A 141 -3.14 -2.17 -14.32
N GLU A 142 -4.27 -2.39 -14.98
CA GLU A 142 -4.70 -1.59 -16.12
C GLU A 142 -5.00 -0.14 -15.74
N GLU A 143 -5.75 0.07 -14.65
CA GLU A 143 -6.08 1.42 -14.19
C GLU A 143 -4.83 2.17 -13.66
N ALA A 144 -3.93 1.50 -12.96
CA ALA A 144 -2.67 2.11 -12.52
C ALA A 144 -1.83 2.60 -13.71
N LYS A 145 -1.74 1.77 -14.76
CA LYS A 145 -1.07 2.15 -16.00
C LYS A 145 -1.76 3.32 -16.70
N LYS A 146 -3.09 3.30 -16.77
CA LYS A 146 -3.90 4.34 -17.42
C LYS A 146 -3.79 5.68 -16.70
N GLN A 147 -3.82 5.67 -15.36
CA GLN A 147 -3.70 6.87 -14.54
C GLN A 147 -2.26 7.36 -14.37
N GLY A 148 -1.26 6.53 -14.69
CA GLY A 148 0.16 6.87 -14.55
C GLY A 148 0.60 7.02 -13.10
N VAL A 149 -0.07 6.38 -12.14
CA VAL A 149 0.25 6.45 -10.72
C VAL A 149 1.28 5.42 -10.30
N ALA A 150 2.08 5.74 -9.28
CA ALA A 150 2.97 4.79 -8.64
C ALA A 150 2.16 3.88 -7.70
N THR A 151 2.45 2.58 -7.74
CA THR A 151 1.84 1.59 -6.85
C THR A 151 2.91 0.70 -6.22
N GLN A 152 2.71 0.36 -4.95
CA GLN A 152 3.59 -0.55 -4.22
C GLN A 152 2.77 -1.54 -3.40
N LEU A 153 3.05 -2.83 -3.58
CA LEU A 153 2.51 -3.87 -2.73
C LEU A 153 3.38 -4.03 -1.47
N GLY A 154 2.75 -4.10 -0.32
CA GLY A 154 3.36 -4.24 1.00
C GLY A 154 3.86 -5.66 1.30
N THR A 155 4.58 -6.29 0.40
CA THR A 155 5.20 -7.59 0.64
C THR A 155 6.40 -7.41 1.57
N GLN A 156 6.24 -7.89 2.80
CA GLN A 156 7.27 -7.77 3.83
C GLN A 156 8.60 -8.42 3.41
N ILE A 157 9.71 -7.84 3.90
CA ILE A 157 11.09 -8.35 3.72
C ILE A 157 11.63 -8.16 2.29
N HIS A 158 10.80 -7.99 1.28
CA HIS A 158 11.19 -7.93 -0.13
C HIS A 158 12.23 -6.83 -0.44
N ALA A 159 12.18 -5.72 0.27
CA ALA A 159 13.14 -4.62 0.14
C ALA A 159 14.36 -4.75 1.10
N GLY A 160 14.42 -5.82 1.89
CA GLY A 160 15.48 -6.01 2.88
C GLY A 160 16.81 -6.45 2.27
N ASP A 161 17.91 -6.15 2.96
CA ASP A 161 19.27 -6.46 2.49
C ASP A 161 19.51 -7.95 2.26
N ASN A 162 18.83 -8.81 3.04
CA ASN A 162 18.95 -10.24 2.86
C ASN A 162 18.42 -10.70 1.48
N TYR A 163 17.30 -10.15 1.02
CA TYR A 163 16.77 -10.45 -0.31
C TYR A 163 17.71 -9.98 -1.42
N ARG A 164 18.28 -8.78 -1.29
CA ARG A 164 19.27 -8.26 -2.24
C ARG A 164 20.48 -9.18 -2.33
N ARG A 165 21.00 -9.64 -1.19
CA ARG A 165 22.12 -10.59 -1.16
C ARG A 165 21.78 -11.92 -1.82
N VAL A 166 20.58 -12.44 -1.60
CA VAL A 166 20.14 -13.69 -2.26
C VAL A 166 20.10 -13.51 -3.78
N VAL A 167 19.55 -12.39 -4.28
CA VAL A 167 19.52 -12.07 -5.70
C VAL A 167 20.94 -11.97 -6.26
N GLU A 168 21.83 -11.23 -5.62
CA GLU A 168 23.24 -11.10 -6.02
C GLU A 168 23.97 -12.46 -6.08
N ILE A 169 23.75 -13.34 -5.09
CA ILE A 169 24.34 -14.67 -5.07
C ILE A 169 23.84 -15.52 -6.25
N VAL A 170 22.52 -15.49 -6.51
CA VAL A 170 21.91 -16.24 -7.62
C VAL A 170 22.41 -15.71 -8.96
N GLU A 171 22.38 -14.39 -9.17
CA GLU A 171 22.78 -13.75 -10.42
C GLU A 171 24.29 -13.83 -10.69
N SER A 172 25.11 -13.91 -9.65
CA SER A 172 26.57 -14.08 -9.80
C SER A 172 26.99 -15.43 -10.39
N GLY A 173 26.05 -16.38 -10.46
CA GLY A 173 26.32 -17.73 -10.95
C GLY A 173 27.19 -18.59 -10.01
N VAL A 174 27.55 -18.13 -8.81
CA VAL A 174 28.37 -18.87 -7.85
C VAL A 174 27.72 -20.18 -7.39
N LEU A 175 26.40 -20.29 -7.49
CA LEU A 175 25.63 -21.50 -7.17
C LEU A 175 25.60 -22.51 -8.35
N GLY A 176 26.13 -22.14 -9.53
CA GLY A 176 25.97 -22.93 -10.75
C GLY A 176 24.48 -22.95 -11.23
N ASP A 177 24.18 -23.98 -12.04
CA ASP A 177 22.82 -24.17 -12.55
C ASP A 177 21.89 -24.63 -11.42
N ILE A 178 20.83 -23.88 -11.17
CA ILE A 178 19.84 -24.21 -10.15
C ILE A 178 18.84 -25.19 -10.74
N GLY A 179 18.94 -26.45 -10.35
CA GLY A 179 18.07 -27.52 -10.83
C GLY A 179 16.77 -27.67 -10.04
N GLU A 180 16.76 -27.28 -8.75
CA GLU A 180 15.61 -27.48 -7.88
C GLU A 180 15.55 -26.41 -6.79
N VAL A 181 14.34 -25.99 -6.45
CA VAL A 181 14.07 -25.03 -5.36
C VAL A 181 13.02 -25.59 -4.43
N HIS A 182 13.33 -25.65 -3.13
CA HIS A 182 12.42 -26.09 -2.09
C HIS A 182 12.03 -24.91 -1.21
N VAL A 183 10.72 -24.75 -0.99
CA VAL A 183 10.16 -23.73 -0.11
C VAL A 183 9.34 -24.38 1.02
N TRP A 184 9.70 -24.08 2.26
CA TRP A 184 8.99 -24.58 3.45
C TRP A 184 8.26 -23.42 4.12
N VAL A 185 6.97 -23.61 4.40
CA VAL A 185 6.14 -22.69 5.16
C VAL A 185 5.45 -23.43 6.28
N GLY A 186 5.89 -23.19 7.50
CA GLY A 186 5.32 -23.79 8.72
C GLY A 186 4.14 -23.01 9.31
N LYS A 187 3.50 -22.12 8.54
CA LYS A 187 2.39 -21.28 9.01
C LYS A 187 1.09 -21.74 8.37
N GLY A 188 0.12 -22.10 9.22
CA GLY A 188 -1.27 -22.31 8.83
C GLY A 188 -2.16 -21.31 9.57
N TRP A 189 -2.96 -20.58 8.84
CA TRP A 189 -3.93 -19.64 9.38
C TRP A 189 -5.32 -20.06 8.93
N GLY A 190 -6.25 -20.05 9.86
CA GLY A 190 -7.63 -20.41 9.57
C GLY A 190 -7.94 -21.85 9.89
N GLY A 191 -9.14 -22.25 9.58
CA GLY A 191 -9.75 -23.50 10.03
C GLY A 191 -10.64 -23.27 11.25
N GLY A 192 -11.36 -24.29 11.63
CA GLY A 192 -12.40 -24.24 12.66
C GLY A 192 -13.78 -23.88 12.09
N ASP A 193 -14.80 -24.22 12.85
CA ASP A 193 -16.18 -23.95 12.49
C ASP A 193 -16.51 -22.46 12.60
N LEU A 194 -17.49 -22.04 11.82
CA LEU A 194 -18.06 -20.70 11.97
C LEU A 194 -18.71 -20.59 13.35
N PRO A 195 -18.54 -19.44 14.06
CA PRO A 195 -19.26 -19.22 15.31
C PRO A 195 -20.76 -19.37 15.10
N THR A 196 -21.38 -20.16 15.96
CA THR A 196 -22.84 -20.37 15.93
C THR A 196 -23.60 -19.30 16.71
N GLU A 197 -22.91 -18.65 17.66
CA GLU A 197 -23.47 -17.57 18.47
C GLU A 197 -23.21 -16.23 17.82
N THR A 198 -24.27 -15.46 17.64
CA THR A 198 -24.22 -14.10 17.13
C THR A 198 -24.54 -13.10 18.22
N GLN A 199 -23.96 -11.92 18.15
CA GLN A 199 -24.19 -10.84 19.09
C GLN A 199 -24.17 -9.49 18.39
N ALA A 200 -24.59 -8.44 19.07
CA ALA A 200 -24.45 -7.09 18.56
C ALA A 200 -22.94 -6.73 18.45
N PRO A 201 -22.54 -6.07 17.38
CA PRO A 201 -21.16 -5.58 17.27
C PRO A 201 -20.87 -4.56 18.39
N PRO A 202 -19.61 -4.45 18.83
CA PRO A 202 -19.17 -3.44 19.78
C PRO A 202 -19.53 -2.04 19.27
N LYS A 203 -19.89 -1.12 20.17
CA LYS A 203 -20.34 0.23 19.82
C LYS A 203 -19.29 1.06 19.04
N ASN A 204 -18.01 0.74 19.23
CA ASN A 204 -16.89 1.38 18.55
C ASN A 204 -16.64 0.85 17.14
N LEU A 205 -17.24 -0.28 16.75
CA LEU A 205 -17.03 -0.92 15.45
C LEU A 205 -18.25 -0.67 14.54
N ASN A 206 -18.01 -0.05 13.41
CA ASN A 206 -18.98 -0.02 12.31
C ASN A 206 -18.89 -1.34 11.53
N TRP A 207 -19.76 -2.30 11.89
CA TRP A 207 -19.73 -3.65 11.33
C TRP A 207 -20.09 -3.69 9.84
N ASP A 208 -21.00 -2.86 9.39
CA ASP A 208 -21.37 -2.75 7.98
C ASP A 208 -20.18 -2.30 7.12
N LEU A 209 -19.50 -1.24 7.54
CA LEU A 209 -18.29 -0.77 6.87
C LEU A 209 -17.14 -1.80 6.95
N TRP A 210 -17.06 -2.55 8.06
CA TRP A 210 -16.05 -3.61 8.19
C TRP A 210 -16.31 -4.77 7.21
N LEU A 211 -17.58 -5.18 7.03
CA LEU A 211 -17.97 -6.19 6.05
C LEU A 211 -17.72 -5.73 4.61
N GLY A 212 -18.07 -4.50 4.30
CA GLY A 212 -17.86 -3.90 2.97
C GLY A 212 -18.34 -4.79 1.83
N PRO A 213 -17.41 -5.30 0.98
CA PRO A 213 -17.78 -6.14 -0.17
C PRO A 213 -18.07 -7.62 0.20
N ALA A 214 -17.83 -8.02 1.45
CA ALA A 214 -18.10 -9.39 1.88
C ALA A 214 -19.61 -9.61 2.03
N PRO A 215 -20.09 -10.87 1.90
CA PRO A 215 -21.49 -11.18 2.14
C PRO A 215 -21.94 -10.74 3.53
N GLU A 216 -23.14 -10.18 3.59
CA GLU A 216 -23.75 -9.76 4.86
C GLU A 216 -23.87 -10.96 5.81
N ARG A 217 -23.47 -10.74 7.05
CA ARG A 217 -23.56 -11.73 8.12
C ARG A 217 -23.61 -11.05 9.49
N PRO A 218 -24.28 -11.68 10.47
CA PRO A 218 -24.24 -11.21 11.85
C PRO A 218 -22.83 -11.16 12.42
N TYR A 219 -22.60 -10.24 13.34
CA TYR A 219 -21.36 -10.18 14.10
C TYR A 219 -21.25 -11.37 15.07
N ALA A 220 -20.06 -11.95 15.16
CA ALA A 220 -19.71 -12.98 16.13
C ALA A 220 -18.33 -12.67 16.71
N ALA A 221 -18.20 -12.70 18.04
CA ALA A 221 -16.92 -12.48 18.71
C ALA A 221 -15.95 -13.65 18.48
N GLY A 222 -14.65 -13.35 18.54
CA GLY A 222 -13.60 -14.39 18.50
C GLY A 222 -12.99 -14.63 17.11
N ARG A 223 -13.17 -13.71 16.20
CA ARG A 223 -12.47 -13.71 14.90
C ARG A 223 -11.71 -12.42 14.65
#